data_9bac6bfc7f829d708fde1a6ba8234057
#
_entry.id   9bac6bfc7f829d708fde1a6ba8234057
#
_cell.length_a   1.000
_cell.length_b   1.000
_cell.length_c   1.000
_cell.angle_alpha   90.00
_cell.angle_beta   90.00
_cell.angle_gamma   90.00
#
_symmetry.space_group_name_H-M   'P 1'
#
loop_
_entity.id
_entity.type
_entity.pdbx_description
1 polymer ?
#
loop_
_entity_poly.entity_id
_entity_poly.type
_entity_poly.pdbx_seq_one_letter_code
_entity_poly.pdbx_strand_id
1 'polypeptide(L)'
;MTHPGAALAHRFFRGTGTTYDLMVNLSTFGFDRWWKKKIVDKVPAGPHRILDQACGTGILTLKIAHTFPGCRLVGIDLHAEYISIAREKAAGHHLNDVVLIIGRAEDVLLNTRFDCITSSYLVKYAGIEELVKNAKRMLRNEGILVVHDFTYPSDRLFARLWEFYFRLLQTVGSRIYPQWRTVFYELPQLLRRTVWVTELVDALQKNAFADITVESLTFGTSALVTATKTSPS
;
A
#
# COMPACT_ATOMS: atom_id res chain seq x y z
N MET A 1 -7.83 20.24 7.12
CA MET A 1 -9.04 19.61 6.50
C MET A 1 -8.71 18.18 6.21
N THR A 2 -9.54 17.22 6.62
CA THR A 2 -9.29 15.78 6.33
C THR A 2 -9.54 15.52 4.85
N HIS A 3 -8.55 14.96 4.15
CA HIS A 3 -8.69 14.55 2.76
C HIS A 3 -9.88 13.56 2.63
N PRO A 4 -10.77 13.71 1.65
CA PRO A 4 -11.96 12.85 1.50
C PRO A 4 -11.63 11.36 1.46
N GLY A 5 -10.49 10.99 0.90
CA GLY A 5 -10.01 9.61 0.83
C GLY A 5 -9.70 8.98 2.18
N ALA A 6 -9.17 9.75 3.15
CA ALA A 6 -8.92 9.24 4.50
C ALA A 6 -10.22 8.86 5.23
N ALA A 7 -11.29 9.66 5.05
CA ALA A 7 -12.61 9.32 5.58
C ALA A 7 -13.16 8.04 4.93
N LEU A 8 -12.93 7.86 3.64
CA LEU A 8 -13.31 6.64 2.91
C LEU A 8 -12.52 5.43 3.41
N ALA A 9 -11.19 5.54 3.57
CA ALA A 9 -10.35 4.48 4.12
C ALA A 9 -10.82 4.09 5.53
N HIS A 10 -11.09 5.08 6.39
CA HIS A 10 -11.60 4.82 7.73
C HIS A 10 -12.94 4.07 7.71
N ARG A 11 -13.87 4.45 6.82
CA ARG A 11 -15.16 3.76 6.66
C ARG A 11 -15.01 2.33 6.14
N PHE A 12 -14.04 2.07 5.23
CA PHE A 12 -13.82 0.75 4.65
C PHE A 12 -13.20 -0.23 5.64
N PHE A 13 -12.26 0.23 6.46
CA PHE A 13 -11.38 -0.66 7.20
C PHE A 13 -11.60 -0.70 8.71
N ARG A 14 -12.46 0.17 9.25
CA ARG A 14 -12.80 0.15 10.68
C ARG A 14 -13.44 -1.17 11.07
N GLY A 15 -12.89 -1.84 12.09
CA GLY A 15 -13.41 -3.10 12.63
C GLY A 15 -13.20 -4.32 11.72
N THR A 16 -12.27 -4.24 10.77
CA THR A 16 -11.97 -5.35 9.84
C THR A 16 -10.61 -6.01 10.08
N GLY A 17 -9.84 -5.52 11.07
CA GLY A 17 -8.45 -5.90 11.30
C GLY A 17 -8.23 -7.41 11.46
N THR A 18 -9.05 -8.08 12.28
CA THR A 18 -8.92 -9.52 12.55
C THR A 18 -9.12 -10.42 11.33
N THR A 19 -9.86 -9.94 10.33
CA THR A 19 -10.13 -10.68 9.08
C THR A 19 -9.42 -10.10 7.86
N TYR A 20 -8.61 -9.04 8.04
CA TYR A 20 -7.99 -8.31 6.93
C TYR A 20 -7.11 -9.21 6.06
N ASP A 21 -6.19 -9.97 6.65
CA ASP A 21 -5.27 -10.83 5.90
C ASP A 21 -6.03 -11.90 5.09
N LEU A 22 -7.08 -12.47 5.68
CA LEU A 22 -7.94 -13.42 4.98
C LEU A 22 -8.64 -12.76 3.80
N MET A 23 -9.22 -11.57 4.00
CA MET A 23 -9.95 -10.85 2.94
C MET A 23 -9.03 -10.38 1.82
N VAL A 24 -7.85 -9.89 2.13
CA VAL A 24 -6.85 -9.56 1.11
C VAL A 24 -6.50 -10.79 0.28
N ASN A 25 -6.23 -11.92 0.94
CA ASN A 25 -5.89 -13.17 0.24
C ASN A 25 -7.06 -13.67 -0.64
N LEU A 26 -8.28 -13.66 -0.14
CA LEU A 26 -9.48 -14.04 -0.90
C LEU A 26 -9.73 -13.06 -2.06
N SER A 27 -9.79 -11.76 -1.79
CA SER A 27 -10.12 -10.74 -2.80
C SER A 27 -9.11 -10.65 -3.93
N THR A 28 -7.91 -11.16 -3.73
CA THR A 28 -6.83 -11.18 -4.73
C THR A 28 -6.53 -12.57 -5.28
N PHE A 29 -7.32 -13.60 -4.95
CA PHE A 29 -7.01 -15.00 -5.31
C PHE A 29 -5.59 -15.42 -4.91
N GLY A 30 -5.07 -14.88 -3.82
CA GLY A 30 -3.72 -15.15 -3.34
C GLY A 30 -2.60 -14.41 -4.08
N PHE A 31 -2.92 -13.64 -5.13
CA PHE A 31 -1.92 -12.85 -5.86
C PHE A 31 -1.25 -11.78 -4.98
N ASP A 32 -1.85 -11.35 -3.88
CA ASP A 32 -1.25 -10.41 -2.93
C ASP A 32 0.16 -10.84 -2.49
N ARG A 33 0.36 -12.13 -2.22
CA ARG A 33 1.68 -12.66 -1.82
C ARG A 33 2.75 -12.45 -2.89
N TRP A 34 2.38 -12.62 -4.16
CA TRP A 34 3.25 -12.39 -5.29
C TRP A 34 3.49 -10.89 -5.51
N TRP A 35 2.44 -10.06 -5.39
CA TRP A 35 2.60 -8.60 -5.46
C TRP A 35 3.50 -8.05 -4.36
N LYS A 36 3.36 -8.54 -3.13
CA LYS A 36 4.25 -8.17 -2.02
C LYS A 36 5.71 -8.61 -2.29
N LYS A 37 5.91 -9.77 -2.93
CA LYS A 37 7.24 -10.18 -3.37
C LYS A 37 7.79 -9.19 -4.40
N LYS A 38 7.01 -8.80 -5.40
CA LYS A 38 7.40 -7.80 -6.40
C LYS A 38 7.80 -6.45 -5.78
N ILE A 39 7.09 -6.00 -4.73
CA ILE A 39 7.46 -4.79 -3.98
C ILE A 39 8.82 -4.98 -3.31
N VAL A 40 9.02 -6.11 -2.62
CA VAL A 40 10.29 -6.41 -1.93
C VAL A 40 11.47 -6.53 -2.91
N ASP A 41 11.24 -7.09 -4.11
CA ASP A 41 12.25 -7.19 -5.17
C ASP A 41 12.71 -5.81 -5.70
N LYS A 42 11.96 -4.72 -5.44
CA LYS A 42 12.34 -3.33 -5.80
C LYS A 42 13.11 -2.60 -4.69
N VAL A 43 13.17 -3.17 -3.50
CA VAL A 43 13.96 -2.59 -2.41
C VAL A 43 15.45 -2.71 -2.75
N PRO A 44 16.25 -1.65 -2.57
CA PRO A 44 17.68 -1.70 -2.88
C PRO A 44 18.41 -2.74 -2.01
N ALA A 45 19.53 -3.26 -2.49
CA ALA A 45 20.31 -4.24 -1.74
C ALA A 45 20.93 -3.60 -0.48
N GLY A 46 20.89 -4.32 0.66
CA GLY A 46 21.47 -3.88 1.91
C GLY A 46 20.86 -2.60 2.50
N PRO A 47 19.53 -2.45 2.55
CA PRO A 47 18.90 -1.23 3.06
C PRO A 47 19.12 -1.10 4.56
N HIS A 48 19.41 0.11 5.04
CA HIS A 48 19.55 0.39 6.47
C HIS A 48 18.22 0.80 7.11
N ARG A 49 17.38 1.52 6.36
CA ARG A 49 16.08 2.02 6.86
C ARG A 49 15.03 2.02 5.77
N ILE A 50 13.87 1.46 6.08
CA ILE A 50 12.71 1.44 5.18
C ILE A 50 11.50 1.99 5.92
N LEU A 51 10.68 2.77 5.21
CA LEU A 51 9.37 3.22 5.65
C LEU A 51 8.30 2.49 4.86
N ASP A 52 7.36 1.85 5.54
CA ASP A 52 6.17 1.22 4.94
C ASP A 52 4.93 2.07 5.26
N GLN A 53 4.42 2.79 4.27
CA GLN A 53 3.25 3.66 4.38
C GLN A 53 1.97 2.86 4.19
N ALA A 54 1.00 3.04 5.09
CA ALA A 54 -0.21 2.21 5.22
C ALA A 54 0.15 0.73 5.43
N CYS A 55 0.97 0.46 6.44
CA CYS A 55 1.49 -0.88 6.72
C CYS A 55 0.38 -1.91 7.09
N GLY A 56 -0.80 -1.43 7.45
CA GLY A 56 -1.94 -2.27 7.82
C GLY A 56 -1.62 -3.20 8.99
N THR A 57 -2.01 -4.46 8.86
CA THR A 57 -1.71 -5.53 9.80
C THR A 57 -0.27 -6.08 9.69
N GLY A 58 0.60 -5.38 8.95
CA GLY A 58 2.02 -5.69 8.83
C GLY A 58 2.40 -6.72 7.76
N ILE A 59 1.52 -7.10 6.83
CA ILE A 59 1.83 -8.14 5.83
C ILE A 59 3.11 -7.80 5.04
N LEU A 60 3.22 -6.58 4.51
CA LEU A 60 4.40 -6.15 3.75
C LEU A 60 5.58 -5.87 4.68
N THR A 61 5.34 -5.13 5.76
CA THR A 61 6.37 -4.76 6.75
C THR A 61 7.13 -5.98 7.27
N LEU A 62 6.40 -7.02 7.71
CA LEU A 62 7.00 -8.25 8.21
C LEU A 62 7.75 -9.02 7.12
N LYS A 63 7.22 -9.02 5.90
CA LYS A 63 7.91 -9.63 4.75
C LYS A 63 9.24 -8.92 4.46
N ILE A 64 9.27 -7.59 4.51
CA ILE A 64 10.51 -6.81 4.36
C ILE A 64 11.49 -7.13 5.50
N ALA A 65 11.02 -7.15 6.75
CA ALA A 65 11.85 -7.45 7.91
C ALA A 65 12.54 -8.82 7.83
N HIS A 66 11.81 -9.84 7.37
CA HIS A 66 12.38 -11.18 7.15
C HIS A 66 13.37 -11.24 5.98
N THR A 67 13.15 -10.41 4.95
CA THR A 67 14.02 -10.40 3.76
C THR A 67 15.32 -9.64 4.02
N PHE A 68 15.28 -8.60 4.85
CA PHE A 68 16.41 -7.72 5.15
C PHE A 68 16.65 -7.66 6.67
N PRO A 69 17.20 -8.74 7.28
CA PRO A 69 17.51 -8.75 8.71
C PRO A 69 18.51 -7.65 9.05
N GLY A 70 18.25 -6.93 10.17
CA GLY A 70 19.03 -5.78 10.62
C GLY A 70 18.65 -4.45 9.96
N CYS A 71 17.72 -4.43 9.01
CA CYS A 71 17.12 -3.20 8.50
C CYS A 71 16.14 -2.63 9.52
N ARG A 72 16.26 -1.33 9.82
CA ARG A 72 15.30 -0.62 10.67
C ARG A 72 14.05 -0.28 9.86
N LEU A 73 12.91 -0.83 10.26
CA LEU A 73 11.63 -0.58 9.61
C LEU A 73 10.77 0.36 10.44
N VAL A 74 10.12 1.29 9.75
CA VAL A 74 9.02 2.08 10.29
C VAL A 74 7.77 1.77 9.49
N GLY A 75 6.71 1.31 10.17
CA GLY A 75 5.39 1.14 9.57
C GLY A 75 4.44 2.22 10.09
N ILE A 76 3.68 2.84 9.20
CA ILE A 76 2.65 3.84 9.54
C ILE A 76 1.29 3.34 9.05
N ASP A 77 0.28 3.38 9.90
CA ASP A 77 -1.11 3.14 9.50
C ASP A 77 -2.08 4.05 10.26
N LEU A 78 -3.18 4.39 9.61
CA LEU A 78 -4.25 5.23 10.17
C LEU A 78 -5.00 4.53 11.31
N HIS A 79 -5.12 3.19 11.26
CA HIS A 79 -5.97 2.42 12.14
C HIS A 79 -5.19 1.83 13.32
N ALA A 80 -5.51 2.26 14.54
CA ALA A 80 -4.91 1.73 15.76
C ALA A 80 -5.09 0.21 15.91
N GLU A 81 -6.25 -0.34 15.49
CA GLU A 81 -6.53 -1.77 15.47
C GLU A 81 -5.52 -2.53 14.62
N TYR A 82 -5.22 -2.02 13.41
CA TYR A 82 -4.26 -2.64 12.50
C TYR A 82 -2.84 -2.60 13.06
N ILE A 83 -2.46 -1.46 13.62
CA ILE A 83 -1.15 -1.30 14.29
C ILE A 83 -1.01 -2.25 15.48
N SER A 84 -2.08 -2.49 16.27
CA SER A 84 -2.05 -3.48 17.36
C SER A 84 -1.74 -4.88 16.84
N ILE A 85 -2.46 -5.31 15.79
CA ILE A 85 -2.25 -6.61 15.16
C ILE A 85 -0.84 -6.73 14.56
N ALA A 86 -0.35 -5.67 13.91
CA ALA A 86 1.01 -5.65 13.37
C ALA A 86 2.09 -5.76 14.47
N ARG A 87 1.87 -5.11 15.63
CA ARG A 87 2.77 -5.22 16.79
C ARG A 87 2.78 -6.64 17.37
N GLU A 88 1.62 -7.25 17.54
CA GLU A 88 1.50 -8.63 18.03
C GLU A 88 2.25 -9.61 17.10
N LYS A 89 2.08 -9.46 15.79
CA LYS A 89 2.80 -10.27 14.81
C LYS A 89 4.31 -10.03 14.84
N ALA A 90 4.75 -8.76 14.90
CA ALA A 90 6.18 -8.43 14.99
C ALA A 90 6.82 -9.02 16.24
N ALA A 91 6.14 -8.94 17.40
CA ALA A 91 6.59 -9.54 18.65
C ALA A 91 6.65 -11.07 18.55
N GLY A 92 5.63 -11.71 17.97
CA GLY A 92 5.59 -13.17 17.76
C GLY A 92 6.70 -13.70 16.84
N HIS A 93 7.23 -12.84 15.96
CA HIS A 93 8.38 -13.13 15.11
C HIS A 93 9.72 -12.61 15.63
N HIS A 94 9.76 -12.06 16.84
CA HIS A 94 10.97 -11.48 17.47
C HIS A 94 11.64 -10.36 16.62
N LEU A 95 10.85 -9.57 15.91
CA LEU A 95 11.32 -8.48 15.04
C LEU A 95 11.46 -7.18 15.85
N ASN A 96 12.61 -7.00 16.49
CA ASN A 96 12.88 -5.85 17.37
C ASN A 96 13.17 -4.54 16.62
N ASP A 97 13.54 -4.61 15.34
CA ASP A 97 13.89 -3.45 14.52
C ASP A 97 12.68 -2.83 13.78
N VAL A 98 11.45 -3.21 14.17
CA VAL A 98 10.20 -2.71 13.58
C VAL A 98 9.52 -1.73 14.53
N VAL A 99 9.42 -0.47 14.12
CA VAL A 99 8.69 0.59 14.83
C VAL A 99 7.35 0.84 14.12
N LEU A 100 6.25 0.81 14.85
CA LEU A 100 4.90 0.96 14.30
C LEU A 100 4.20 2.19 14.88
N ILE A 101 3.75 3.11 14.00
CA ILE A 101 3.23 4.43 14.32
C ILE A 101 1.77 4.53 13.84
N ILE A 102 0.89 5.06 14.68
CA ILE A 102 -0.48 5.42 14.27
C ILE A 102 -0.45 6.82 13.66
N GLY A 103 -0.88 6.95 12.42
CA GLY A 103 -0.92 8.23 11.72
C GLY A 103 -1.30 8.09 10.25
N ARG A 104 -1.65 9.20 9.63
CA ARG A 104 -1.88 9.25 8.17
C ARG A 104 -0.54 9.37 7.47
N ALA A 105 -0.34 8.55 6.44
CA ALA A 105 0.94 8.50 5.71
C ALA A 105 1.33 9.87 5.10
N GLU A 106 0.36 10.62 4.60
CA GLU A 106 0.57 11.95 4.02
C GLU A 106 0.83 13.05 5.06
N ASP A 107 0.46 12.86 6.34
CA ASP A 107 0.66 13.85 7.40
C ASP A 107 1.94 13.60 8.21
N VAL A 108 2.42 12.35 8.22
CA VAL A 108 3.60 11.98 9.01
C VAL A 108 4.88 12.38 8.27
N LEU A 109 5.65 13.26 8.90
CA LEU A 109 6.98 13.65 8.45
C LEU A 109 8.01 13.31 9.53
N LEU A 110 8.81 12.29 9.27
CA LEU A 110 9.84 11.82 10.20
C LEU A 110 11.17 12.53 9.92
N ASN A 111 11.85 12.96 10.97
CA ASN A 111 13.21 13.54 10.87
C ASN A 111 14.26 12.42 10.70
N THR A 112 14.07 11.60 9.69
CA THR A 112 14.93 10.45 9.35
C THR A 112 14.97 10.31 7.84
N ARG A 113 16.08 9.79 7.30
CA ARG A 113 16.21 9.48 5.88
C ARG A 113 16.15 7.98 5.66
N PHE A 114 15.33 7.58 4.66
CA PHE A 114 15.06 6.21 4.30
C PHE A 114 15.73 5.86 2.96
N ASP A 115 16.19 4.62 2.84
CA ASP A 115 16.72 4.06 1.61
C ASP A 115 15.61 3.73 0.63
N CYS A 116 14.49 3.30 1.19
CA CYS A 116 13.29 2.96 0.44
C CYS A 116 12.04 3.38 1.22
N ILE A 117 11.03 3.84 0.51
CA ILE A 117 9.68 4.03 1.02
C ILE A 117 8.76 3.12 0.21
N THR A 118 8.05 2.23 0.89
CA THR A 118 7.06 1.35 0.28
C THR A 118 5.65 1.81 0.64
N SER A 119 4.71 1.55 -0.26
CA SER A 119 3.28 1.76 0.00
C SER A 119 2.47 0.73 -0.76
N SER A 120 1.48 0.13 -0.10
CA SER A 120 0.58 -0.82 -0.74
C SER A 120 -0.86 -0.58 -0.32
N TYR A 121 -1.76 -0.43 -1.31
CA TYR A 121 -3.20 -0.19 -1.14
C TYR A 121 -3.58 1.16 -0.51
N LEU A 122 -2.69 2.16 -0.60
CA LEU A 122 -2.89 3.48 -0.02
C LEU A 122 -3.34 4.53 -1.04
N VAL A 123 -2.66 4.57 -2.21
CA VAL A 123 -2.60 5.77 -3.06
C VAL A 123 -3.96 6.24 -3.58
N LYS A 124 -4.90 5.32 -3.77
CA LYS A 124 -6.29 5.65 -4.16
C LYS A 124 -7.11 6.37 -3.07
N TYR A 125 -6.59 6.43 -1.84
CA TYR A 125 -7.22 7.13 -0.70
C TYR A 125 -6.44 8.37 -0.27
N ALA A 126 -5.19 8.52 -0.71
CA ALA A 126 -4.29 9.56 -0.23
C ALA A 126 -4.32 10.82 -1.10
N GLY A 127 -3.90 11.93 -0.53
CA GLY A 127 -3.50 13.11 -1.28
C GLY A 127 -2.15 12.87 -1.94
N ILE A 128 -2.16 12.45 -3.21
CA ILE A 128 -0.96 11.97 -3.92
C ILE A 128 0.16 13.01 -3.93
N GLU A 129 -0.17 14.27 -4.17
CA GLU A 129 0.83 15.35 -4.22
C GLU A 129 1.57 15.51 -2.89
N GLU A 130 0.85 15.51 -1.77
CA GLU A 130 1.45 15.62 -0.43
C GLU A 130 2.22 14.34 -0.06
N LEU A 131 1.69 13.17 -0.43
CA LEU A 131 2.36 11.90 -0.22
C LEU A 131 3.73 11.87 -0.91
N VAL A 132 3.80 12.30 -2.18
CA VAL A 132 5.04 12.35 -2.97
C VAL A 132 6.01 13.39 -2.42
N LYS A 133 5.54 14.60 -2.07
CA LYS A 133 6.37 15.64 -1.45
C LYS A 133 7.01 15.17 -0.14
N ASN A 134 6.22 14.54 0.72
CA ASN A 134 6.71 14.04 1.99
C ASN A 134 7.64 12.83 1.81
N ALA A 135 7.33 11.93 0.87
CA ALA A 135 8.26 10.87 0.50
C ALA A 135 9.61 11.43 0.03
N LYS A 136 9.61 12.45 -0.85
CA LYS A 136 10.85 13.10 -1.30
C LYS A 136 11.66 13.68 -0.15
N ARG A 137 11.00 14.29 0.83
CA ARG A 137 11.67 14.85 2.02
C ARG A 137 12.28 13.75 2.90
N MET A 138 11.63 12.61 3.01
CA MET A 138 12.07 11.50 3.86
C MET A 138 13.02 10.53 3.17
N LEU A 139 13.06 10.46 1.84
CA LEU A 139 14.05 9.68 1.12
C LEU A 139 15.44 10.33 1.18
N ARG A 140 16.48 9.51 1.29
CA ARG A 140 17.84 9.93 1.02
C ARG A 140 18.03 10.15 -0.50
N ASN A 141 19.13 10.76 -0.92
CA ASN A 141 19.49 10.82 -2.32
C ASN A 141 19.66 9.39 -2.86
N GLU A 142 19.24 9.14 -4.09
CA GLU A 142 19.17 7.81 -4.72
C GLU A 142 18.21 6.83 -4.00
N GLY A 143 17.45 7.30 -3.02
CA GLY A 143 16.43 6.49 -2.35
C GLY A 143 15.24 6.21 -3.26
N ILE A 144 14.61 5.04 -3.10
CA ILE A 144 13.56 4.53 -3.98
C ILE A 144 12.20 4.64 -3.33
N LEU A 145 11.23 5.18 -4.07
CA LEU A 145 9.80 5.10 -3.74
C LEU A 145 9.17 3.94 -4.51
N VAL A 146 8.47 3.06 -3.83
CA VAL A 146 7.78 1.89 -4.38
C VAL A 146 6.31 1.94 -4.00
N VAL A 147 5.42 2.15 -4.96
CA VAL A 147 3.98 2.29 -4.73
C VAL A 147 3.23 1.21 -5.48
N HIS A 148 2.39 0.46 -4.78
CA HIS A 148 1.54 -0.58 -5.34
C HIS A 148 0.09 -0.34 -4.94
N ASP A 149 -0.83 -0.45 -5.90
CA ASP A 149 -2.26 -0.43 -5.60
C ASP A 149 -3.08 -1.14 -6.68
N PHE A 150 -4.35 -1.38 -6.39
CA PHE A 150 -5.31 -1.92 -7.35
C PHE A 150 -5.55 -0.95 -8.51
N THR A 151 -5.76 -1.54 -9.69
CA THR A 151 -6.27 -0.87 -10.89
C THR A 151 -7.52 -1.61 -11.39
N TYR A 152 -8.32 -0.95 -12.21
CA TYR A 152 -9.40 -1.63 -12.90
C TYR A 152 -8.85 -2.36 -14.14
N PRO A 153 -9.19 -3.64 -14.38
CA PRO A 153 -8.66 -4.41 -15.50
C PRO A 153 -8.95 -3.73 -16.84
N SER A 154 -7.93 -3.59 -17.68
CA SER A 154 -8.07 -3.01 -19.03
C SER A 154 -8.63 -4.00 -20.06
N ASP A 155 -8.38 -5.31 -19.88
CA ASP A 155 -8.92 -6.35 -20.73
C ASP A 155 -10.40 -6.61 -20.44
N ARG A 156 -11.25 -6.64 -21.48
CA ARG A 156 -12.71 -6.75 -21.35
C ARG A 156 -13.17 -8.07 -20.74
N LEU A 157 -12.49 -9.18 -21.08
CA LEU A 157 -12.85 -10.50 -20.54
C LEU A 157 -12.50 -10.57 -19.07
N PHE A 158 -11.29 -10.13 -18.73
CA PHE A 158 -10.86 -10.06 -17.34
C PHE A 158 -11.72 -9.12 -16.50
N ALA A 159 -12.11 -7.96 -17.03
CA ALA A 159 -13.03 -7.04 -16.34
C ALA A 159 -14.36 -7.72 -16.03
N ARG A 160 -14.93 -8.50 -16.98
CA ARG A 160 -16.19 -9.25 -16.75
C ARG A 160 -16.04 -10.34 -15.68
N LEU A 161 -14.92 -11.09 -15.71
CA LEU A 161 -14.63 -12.10 -14.69
C LEU A 161 -14.43 -11.48 -13.29
N TRP A 162 -13.70 -10.37 -13.24
CA TRP A 162 -13.47 -9.60 -12.04
C TRP A 162 -14.78 -9.04 -11.46
N GLU A 163 -15.66 -8.48 -12.31
CA GLU A 163 -16.97 -8.00 -11.90
C GLU A 163 -17.89 -9.13 -11.42
N PHE A 164 -17.87 -10.28 -12.08
CA PHE A 164 -18.60 -11.47 -11.63
C PHE A 164 -18.15 -11.90 -10.25
N TYR A 165 -16.84 -11.93 -10.02
CA TYR A 165 -16.28 -12.26 -8.71
C TYR A 165 -16.71 -11.28 -7.63
N PHE A 166 -16.65 -9.98 -7.91
CA PHE A 166 -17.13 -8.98 -6.94
C PHE A 166 -18.63 -9.10 -6.67
N ARG A 167 -19.44 -9.47 -7.65
CA ARG A 167 -20.86 -9.80 -7.41
C ARG A 167 -21.03 -10.99 -6.46
N LEU A 168 -20.18 -12.00 -6.58
CA LEU A 168 -20.17 -13.13 -5.64
C LEU A 168 -19.79 -12.68 -4.22
N LEU A 169 -18.76 -11.84 -4.08
CA LEU A 169 -18.39 -11.24 -2.79
C LEU A 169 -19.51 -10.38 -2.21
N GLN A 170 -20.22 -9.62 -3.04
CA GLN A 170 -21.37 -8.81 -2.64
C GLN A 170 -22.54 -9.67 -2.12
N THR A 171 -22.83 -10.79 -2.77
CA THR A 171 -24.00 -11.64 -2.42
C THR A 171 -23.70 -12.62 -1.30
N VAL A 172 -22.59 -13.36 -1.42
CA VAL A 172 -22.19 -14.41 -0.46
C VAL A 172 -21.25 -13.85 0.60
N GLY A 173 -20.17 -13.18 0.16
CA GLY A 173 -19.15 -12.65 1.06
C GLY A 173 -19.73 -11.69 2.10
N SER A 174 -20.64 -10.80 1.71
CA SER A 174 -21.26 -9.84 2.63
C SER A 174 -22.19 -10.46 3.68
N ARG A 175 -22.67 -11.70 3.46
CA ARG A 175 -23.43 -12.45 4.48
C ARG A 175 -22.52 -13.15 5.47
N ILE A 176 -21.39 -13.66 5.01
CA ILE A 176 -20.41 -14.39 5.85
C ILE A 176 -19.53 -13.38 6.63
N TYR A 177 -19.17 -12.26 5.98
CA TYR A 177 -18.31 -11.21 6.54
C TYR A 177 -19.00 -9.85 6.41
N PRO A 178 -20.03 -9.56 7.22
CA PRO A 178 -20.84 -8.34 7.09
C PRO A 178 -20.02 -7.05 7.29
N GLN A 179 -18.94 -7.07 8.05
CA GLN A 179 -18.02 -5.93 8.23
C GLN A 179 -17.31 -5.52 6.93
N TRP A 180 -17.22 -6.40 5.92
CA TRP A 180 -16.61 -6.14 4.62
C TRP A 180 -17.62 -5.69 3.56
N ARG A 181 -18.90 -5.63 3.89
CA ARG A 181 -19.98 -5.29 2.94
C ARG A 181 -19.68 -3.98 2.21
N THR A 182 -19.33 -2.94 2.94
CA THR A 182 -19.02 -1.62 2.35
C THR A 182 -17.89 -1.72 1.32
N VAL A 183 -16.83 -2.44 1.64
CA VAL A 183 -15.69 -2.66 0.72
C VAL A 183 -16.14 -3.41 -0.53
N PHE A 184 -16.88 -4.51 -0.39
CA PHE A 184 -17.33 -5.31 -1.54
C PHE A 184 -18.21 -4.52 -2.51
N TYR A 185 -19.03 -3.58 -2.02
CA TYR A 185 -19.92 -2.77 -2.86
C TYR A 185 -19.26 -1.53 -3.44
N GLU A 186 -18.41 -0.85 -2.69
CA GLU A 186 -17.89 0.46 -3.07
C GLU A 186 -16.49 0.41 -3.70
N LEU A 187 -15.64 -0.56 -3.32
CA LEU A 187 -14.30 -0.68 -3.90
C LEU A 187 -14.32 -0.85 -5.44
N PRO A 188 -15.17 -1.70 -6.05
CA PRO A 188 -15.26 -1.80 -7.50
C PRO A 188 -15.61 -0.47 -8.18
N GLN A 189 -16.48 0.34 -7.57
CA GLN A 189 -16.87 1.64 -8.10
C GLN A 189 -15.71 2.64 -8.00
N LEU A 190 -14.98 2.62 -6.89
CA LEU A 190 -13.78 3.43 -6.71
C LEU A 190 -12.73 3.09 -7.77
N LEU A 191 -12.44 1.80 -7.98
CA LEU A 191 -11.41 1.36 -8.94
C LEU A 191 -11.74 1.70 -10.39
N ARG A 192 -13.02 1.74 -10.77
CA ARG A 192 -13.44 2.20 -12.12
C ARG A 192 -13.20 3.69 -12.36
N ARG A 193 -13.14 4.49 -11.31
CA ARG A 193 -13.02 5.96 -11.39
C ARG A 193 -11.63 6.46 -11.10
N THR A 194 -10.82 5.66 -10.43
CA THR A 194 -9.48 6.09 -10.03
C THR A 194 -8.52 6.08 -11.22
N VAL A 195 -7.72 7.10 -11.31
CA VAL A 195 -6.64 7.26 -12.29
C VAL A 195 -5.29 7.45 -11.58
N TRP A 196 -5.17 6.85 -10.40
CA TRP A 196 -4.04 7.06 -9.49
C TRP A 196 -2.67 6.85 -10.13
N VAL A 197 -2.54 5.94 -11.11
CA VAL A 197 -1.25 5.70 -11.81
C VAL A 197 -0.80 6.97 -12.53
N THR A 198 -1.69 7.58 -13.30
CA THR A 198 -1.39 8.82 -14.03
C THR A 198 -1.12 9.96 -13.07
N GLU A 199 -1.98 10.15 -12.06
CA GLU A 199 -1.82 11.19 -11.03
C GLU A 199 -0.49 11.03 -10.26
N LEU A 200 -0.11 9.78 -9.93
CA LEU A 200 1.16 9.51 -9.24
C LEU A 200 2.36 9.80 -10.13
N VAL A 201 2.34 9.39 -11.40
CA VAL A 201 3.42 9.66 -12.36
C VAL A 201 3.58 11.16 -12.55
N ASP A 202 2.50 11.90 -12.73
CA ASP A 202 2.52 13.36 -12.84
C ASP A 202 3.11 14.03 -11.59
N ALA A 203 2.70 13.58 -10.40
CA ALA A 203 3.23 14.09 -9.14
C ALA A 203 4.73 13.79 -8.97
N LEU A 204 5.17 12.58 -9.36
CA LEU A 204 6.59 12.19 -9.32
C LEU A 204 7.42 13.07 -10.25
N GLN A 205 6.96 13.31 -11.48
CA GLN A 205 7.63 14.18 -12.46
C GLN A 205 7.72 15.61 -11.95
N LYS A 206 6.62 16.19 -11.47
CA LYS A 206 6.57 17.54 -10.88
C LYS A 206 7.54 17.71 -9.71
N ASN A 207 7.74 16.63 -8.94
CA ASN A 207 8.65 16.63 -7.81
C ASN A 207 10.07 16.16 -8.19
N ALA A 208 10.43 16.13 -9.47
CA ALA A 208 11.75 15.77 -9.98
C ALA A 208 12.27 14.43 -9.40
N PHE A 209 11.44 13.38 -9.48
CA PHE A 209 11.91 12.01 -9.35
C PHE A 209 12.42 11.52 -10.71
N ALA A 210 13.43 10.65 -10.70
CA ALA A 210 13.99 9.99 -11.88
C ALA A 210 13.57 8.52 -11.94
N ASP A 211 13.94 7.83 -13.03
CA ASP A 211 13.76 6.39 -13.24
C ASP A 211 12.34 5.90 -12.93
N ILE A 212 11.35 6.72 -13.31
CA ILE A 212 9.94 6.39 -13.07
C ILE A 212 9.57 5.19 -13.95
N THR A 213 9.16 4.08 -13.32
CA THR A 213 8.68 2.90 -14.02
C THR A 213 7.28 2.53 -13.58
N VAL A 214 6.48 1.98 -14.48
CA VAL A 214 5.13 1.48 -14.23
C VAL A 214 5.05 0.04 -14.72
N GLU A 215 4.80 -0.89 -13.81
CA GLU A 215 4.61 -2.31 -14.10
C GLU A 215 3.15 -2.70 -13.85
N SER A 216 2.44 -3.11 -14.92
CA SER A 216 1.08 -3.65 -14.80
C SER A 216 1.15 -5.10 -14.34
N LEU A 217 0.38 -5.45 -13.32
CA LEU A 217 0.39 -6.78 -12.69
C LEU A 217 -0.97 -7.47 -12.90
N THR A 218 -0.94 -8.79 -12.97
CA THR A 218 -2.13 -9.66 -12.98
C THR A 218 -3.23 -9.14 -13.90
N PHE A 219 -2.94 -9.08 -15.21
CA PHE A 219 -3.90 -8.65 -16.25
C PHE A 219 -4.48 -7.25 -16.02
N GLY A 220 -3.72 -6.36 -15.41
CA GLY A 220 -4.14 -4.99 -15.14
C GLY A 220 -5.05 -4.82 -13.92
N THR A 221 -5.09 -5.79 -12.99
CA THR A 221 -5.84 -5.65 -11.72
C THR A 221 -5.07 -4.90 -10.65
N SER A 222 -3.77 -4.73 -10.83
CA SER A 222 -2.93 -3.88 -9.99
C SER A 222 -1.76 -3.31 -10.78
N ALA A 223 -1.13 -2.27 -10.24
CA ALA A 223 0.07 -1.68 -10.80
C ALA A 223 1.12 -1.43 -9.71
N LEU A 224 2.38 -1.50 -10.11
CA LEU A 224 3.54 -1.18 -9.30
C LEU A 224 4.28 -0.03 -9.96
N VAL A 225 4.44 1.07 -9.24
CA VAL A 225 5.18 2.26 -9.68
C VAL A 225 6.42 2.40 -8.84
N THR A 226 7.58 2.58 -9.49
CA THR A 226 8.84 2.90 -8.78
C THR A 226 9.41 4.20 -9.30
N ALA A 227 10.11 4.92 -8.43
CA ALA A 227 10.81 6.14 -8.79
C ALA A 227 12.00 6.37 -7.86
N THR A 228 13.06 6.97 -8.38
CA THR A 228 14.29 7.29 -7.66
C THR A 228 14.33 8.78 -7.32
N LYS A 229 14.64 9.12 -6.07
CA LYS A 229 14.92 10.52 -5.71
C LYS A 229 16.24 10.96 -6.30
N THR A 230 16.20 12.02 -7.10
CA THR A 230 17.45 12.62 -7.64
C THR A 230 18.28 13.28 -6.56
N SER A 231 19.61 13.21 -6.69
CA SER A 231 20.50 14.07 -5.94
C SER A 231 20.32 15.53 -6.37
N PRO A 232 20.39 16.51 -5.47
CA PRO A 232 20.50 17.91 -5.90
C PRO A 232 21.76 18.07 -6.73
N SER A 233 21.59 18.68 -7.91
CA SER A 233 22.71 19.10 -8.78
C SER A 233 23.53 20.20 -8.14
#